data_556fbd381dac1e0e5bdbd69fc3b05bef
#
_entry.id   556fbd381dac1e0e5bdbd69fc3b05bef
#
_cell.length_a   1.000
_cell.length_b   1.000
_cell.length_c   1.000
_cell.angle_alpha   90.00
_cell.angle_beta   90.00
_cell.angle_gamma   90.00
#
_symmetry.space_group_name_H-M   'P 1'
#
loop_
_entity.id
_entity.type
_entity.pdbx_description
1 polymer ?
#
loop_
_entity_poly.entity_id
_entity_poly.type
_entity_poly.pdbx_seq_one_letter_code
_entity_poly.pdbx_strand_id
1 'polypeptide(L)'
;MKKNLSYHNINEIPYLTWNWIKINRASLQAKVEEEITDSARVKNVPKGTKIFYDGDSKLNEIESCLPKTMEHKSSEDTTKIINSFAAKKMGILAQGECEAPLIINFDLKDGKTYCAKQSIVAEENANITIIFDYTSNKDADGFFALQTKIYAKQNSKIHLIKVQLLGENAIHLDDTQSLAEENASIKITQIELGSKKAFVNVTSNLEGLAANFKSETAYIAKNEQEFDFNYCTVHTGKKTDTKMDVKGSLADNASKTYRGTIDFRTGCISSTGDEQEETLLLSPNATNRSIPMILCGEEEISGTHGSTLGRLGSEELFYFNSRGISESEAKSILTRAKVMAFAQNIPDENLVQKISEYIGEE
;
A
#
# COMPACT_ATOMS: atom_id res chain seq x y z
N MET A 1 1.20 27.13 11.07
CA MET A 1 -0.27 27.41 11.01
C MET A 1 -0.98 26.08 10.78
N LYS A 2 -2.17 25.87 11.40
CA LYS A 2 -2.90 24.60 11.20
C LYS A 2 -3.90 24.72 10.05
N LYS A 3 -3.93 23.71 9.18
CA LYS A 3 -4.83 23.56 8.04
C LYS A 3 -5.91 22.53 8.37
N ASN A 4 -7.15 22.84 8.04
CA ASN A 4 -8.25 21.91 8.14
C ASN A 4 -8.39 21.12 6.83
N LEU A 5 -8.36 19.79 6.92
CA LEU A 5 -8.65 18.87 5.82
C LEU A 5 -10.07 18.31 6.01
N SER A 6 -10.89 18.34 4.98
CA SER A 6 -12.23 17.76 4.97
C SER A 6 -12.51 17.24 3.55
N TYR A 7 -12.31 15.94 3.36
CA TYR A 7 -12.44 15.25 2.10
C TYR A 7 -13.31 14.00 2.28
N HIS A 8 -14.15 13.69 1.32
CA HIS A 8 -15.20 12.68 1.46
C HIS A 8 -15.14 11.55 0.43
N ASN A 9 -14.20 11.60 -0.52
CA ASN A 9 -14.07 10.60 -1.58
C ASN A 9 -12.66 9.97 -1.59
N ILE A 10 -12.10 9.74 -0.41
CA ILE A 10 -10.83 9.00 -0.28
C ILE A 10 -11.09 7.53 -0.63
N ASN A 11 -10.22 6.92 -1.41
CA ASN A 11 -10.31 5.52 -1.77
C ASN A 11 -11.66 5.13 -2.42
N GLU A 12 -12.23 5.98 -3.26
CA GLU A 12 -13.52 5.72 -3.90
C GLU A 12 -13.40 4.58 -4.93
N ILE A 13 -14.28 3.58 -4.82
CA ILE A 13 -14.37 2.48 -5.79
C ILE A 13 -14.92 2.96 -7.14
N PRO A 14 -14.58 2.28 -8.26
CA PRO A 14 -14.99 2.73 -9.59
C PRO A 14 -16.52 2.70 -9.80
N TYR A 15 -17.24 1.80 -9.14
CA TYR A 15 -18.70 1.67 -9.23
C TYR A 15 -19.33 1.73 -7.84
N LEU A 16 -20.17 2.72 -7.61
CA LEU A 16 -20.79 3.01 -6.31
C LEU A 16 -21.98 2.08 -6.02
N THR A 17 -21.72 0.82 -5.75
CA THR A 17 -22.73 -0.22 -5.54
C THR A 17 -23.25 -0.30 -4.09
N TRP A 18 -22.49 0.21 -3.11
CA TRP A 18 -22.76 0.05 -1.68
C TRP A 18 -23.15 1.36 -0.99
N ASN A 19 -23.90 2.22 -1.67
CA ASN A 19 -24.25 3.56 -1.17
C ASN A 19 -25.04 3.54 0.14
N TRP A 20 -25.92 2.58 0.33
CA TRP A 20 -26.79 2.48 1.50
C TRP A 20 -26.02 2.16 2.80
N ILE A 21 -24.92 1.42 2.74
CA ILE A 21 -24.04 1.13 3.88
C ILE A 21 -22.81 2.05 3.96
N LYS A 22 -22.69 3.01 3.05
CA LYS A 22 -21.65 4.07 3.02
C LYS A 22 -20.21 3.55 3.01
N ILE A 23 -19.93 2.44 2.33
CA ILE A 23 -18.60 1.82 2.25
C ILE A 23 -17.91 1.99 0.89
N ASN A 24 -18.49 2.72 -0.04
CA ASN A 24 -17.90 2.96 -1.36
C ASN A 24 -16.63 3.82 -1.30
N ARG A 25 -16.42 4.54 -0.24
CA ARG A 25 -15.33 5.51 -0.05
C ARG A 25 -15.12 5.80 1.41
N ALA A 26 -13.95 6.36 1.73
CA ALA A 26 -13.63 6.87 3.06
C ALA A 26 -13.73 8.40 3.11
N SER A 27 -13.72 8.92 4.34
CA SER A 27 -13.66 10.36 4.61
C SER A 27 -12.49 10.67 5.51
N LEU A 28 -11.73 11.70 5.17
CA LEU A 28 -10.65 12.23 5.96
C LEU A 28 -11.04 13.59 6.53
N GLN A 29 -11.11 13.69 7.84
CA GLN A 29 -11.24 14.96 8.57
C GLN A 29 -10.06 15.06 9.54
N ALA A 30 -9.22 16.07 9.37
CA ALA A 30 -8.04 16.29 10.20
C ALA A 30 -7.67 17.76 10.28
N LYS A 31 -7.00 18.12 11.38
CA LYS A 31 -6.40 19.44 11.54
C LYS A 31 -4.90 19.25 11.68
N VAL A 32 -4.15 19.61 10.64
CA VAL A 32 -2.73 19.29 10.48
C VAL A 32 -1.89 20.56 10.39
N GLU A 33 -0.59 20.48 10.63
CA GLU A 33 0.33 21.59 10.38
C GLU A 33 0.43 21.86 8.86
N GLU A 34 0.42 23.14 8.47
CA GLU A 34 0.52 23.53 7.06
C GLU A 34 1.95 23.48 6.54
N GLU A 35 2.92 23.72 7.42
CA GLU A 35 4.33 23.66 7.10
C GLU A 35 4.80 22.20 6.98
N ILE A 36 5.43 21.89 5.84
CA ILE A 36 5.98 20.57 5.56
C ILE A 36 7.40 20.44 6.10
N THR A 37 7.66 19.34 6.78
CA THR A 37 9.03 18.98 7.18
C THR A 37 9.71 18.13 6.11
N ASP A 38 11.03 18.26 6.02
CA ASP A 38 11.84 17.35 5.21
C ASP A 38 12.20 16.13 6.05
N SER A 39 11.51 15.03 5.79
CA SER A 39 11.66 13.80 6.56
C SER A 39 12.26 12.64 5.74
N ALA A 40 12.47 12.84 4.43
CA ALA A 40 13.03 11.81 3.56
C ALA A 40 14.55 11.76 3.61
N ARG A 41 15.11 10.57 3.81
CA ARG A 41 16.57 10.33 3.79
C ARG A 41 16.88 9.10 2.95
N VAL A 42 17.58 9.31 1.86
CA VAL A 42 18.10 8.21 1.03
C VAL A 42 19.32 7.61 1.72
N LYS A 43 19.28 6.32 2.03
CA LYS A 43 20.37 5.60 2.71
C LYS A 43 21.26 4.81 1.76
N ASN A 44 20.65 4.24 0.71
CA ASN A 44 21.37 3.43 -0.26
C ASN A 44 20.88 3.76 -1.66
N VAL A 45 21.80 4.02 -2.58
CA VAL A 45 21.50 4.24 -4.00
C VAL A 45 22.28 3.20 -4.81
N PRO A 46 21.62 2.15 -5.32
CA PRO A 46 22.31 1.12 -6.08
C PRO A 46 22.82 1.65 -7.44
N LYS A 47 23.83 1.00 -7.98
CA LYS A 47 24.29 1.27 -9.34
C LYS A 47 23.13 1.08 -10.33
N GLY A 48 23.03 1.95 -11.32
CA GLY A 48 21.92 1.96 -12.27
C GLY A 48 20.72 2.81 -11.82
N THR A 49 20.74 3.38 -10.61
CA THR A 49 19.68 4.27 -10.12
C THR A 49 20.15 5.71 -10.08
N LYS A 50 19.27 6.63 -10.48
CA LYS A 50 19.47 8.09 -10.36
C LYS A 50 18.29 8.68 -9.63
N ILE A 51 18.56 9.67 -8.74
CA ILE A 51 17.54 10.38 -7.96
C ILE A 51 17.62 11.86 -8.29
N PHE A 52 16.45 12.47 -8.48
CA PHE A 52 16.30 13.88 -8.81
C PHE A 52 15.33 14.52 -7.81
N TYR A 53 15.59 15.77 -7.45
CA TYR A 53 14.83 16.51 -6.45
C TYR A 53 14.23 17.80 -7.03
N ASP A 54 13.39 18.46 -6.26
CA ASP A 54 12.83 19.77 -6.63
C ASP A 54 13.92 20.71 -7.12
N GLY A 55 13.68 21.35 -8.28
CA GLY A 55 14.64 22.27 -8.92
C GLY A 55 15.56 21.62 -9.95
N ASP A 56 15.61 20.28 -10.04
CA ASP A 56 16.32 19.59 -11.12
C ASP A 56 15.46 19.55 -12.40
N SER A 57 16.01 20.00 -13.53
CA SER A 57 15.31 19.96 -14.82
C SER A 57 14.93 18.55 -15.24
N LYS A 58 15.73 17.56 -14.88
CA LYS A 58 15.47 16.14 -15.17
C LYS A 58 14.28 15.56 -14.42
N LEU A 59 13.92 16.14 -13.27
CA LEU A 59 12.68 15.76 -12.58
C LEU A 59 11.47 16.03 -13.48
N ASN A 60 11.43 17.19 -14.15
CA ASN A 60 10.34 17.52 -15.07
C ASN A 60 10.30 16.56 -16.27
N GLU A 61 11.45 16.09 -16.76
CA GLU A 61 11.52 15.07 -17.81
C GLU A 61 10.88 13.75 -17.34
N ILE A 62 11.23 13.29 -16.12
CA ILE A 62 10.64 12.08 -15.52
C ILE A 62 9.13 12.25 -15.33
N GLU A 63 8.67 13.37 -14.76
CA GLU A 63 7.25 13.63 -14.57
C GLU A 63 6.50 13.68 -15.93
N SER A 64 7.12 14.20 -16.99
CA SER A 64 6.52 14.27 -18.33
C SER A 64 6.44 12.91 -19.04
N CYS A 65 7.29 11.95 -18.66
CA CYS A 65 7.24 10.59 -19.18
C CYS A 65 6.08 9.76 -18.61
N LEU A 66 5.50 10.17 -17.47
CA LEU A 66 4.43 9.43 -16.83
C LEU A 66 3.15 9.47 -17.68
N PRO A 67 2.59 8.31 -18.09
CA PRO A 67 1.35 8.26 -18.85
C PRO A 67 0.17 8.84 -18.07
N LYS A 68 -0.66 9.65 -18.74
CA LYS A 68 -1.88 10.22 -18.11
C LYS A 68 -2.92 9.16 -17.78
N THR A 69 -2.90 8.02 -18.47
CA THR A 69 -3.77 6.86 -18.22
C THR A 69 -3.58 6.24 -16.84
N MET A 70 -2.49 6.59 -16.13
CA MET A 70 -2.29 6.19 -14.74
C MET A 70 -3.25 6.85 -13.76
N GLU A 71 -3.87 7.98 -14.13
CA GLU A 71 -4.73 8.72 -13.21
C GLU A 71 -6.03 7.97 -12.96
N HIS A 72 -6.34 7.72 -11.69
CA HIS A 72 -7.53 6.98 -11.29
C HIS A 72 -8.41 7.80 -10.36
N LYS A 73 -9.73 7.59 -10.44
CA LYS A 73 -10.73 8.33 -9.66
C LYS A 73 -10.53 8.18 -8.15
N SER A 74 -10.11 7.02 -7.68
CA SER A 74 -9.82 6.75 -6.26
C SER A 74 -8.76 7.68 -5.66
N SER A 75 -7.86 8.20 -6.50
CA SER A 75 -6.75 9.10 -6.11
C SER A 75 -7.11 10.58 -6.19
N GLU A 76 -8.32 10.94 -6.64
CA GLU A 76 -8.68 12.35 -6.93
C GLU A 76 -8.61 13.25 -5.69
N ASP A 77 -9.25 12.84 -4.60
CA ASP A 77 -9.25 13.64 -3.35
C ASP A 77 -7.87 13.60 -2.68
N THR A 78 -7.15 12.47 -2.73
CA THR A 78 -5.75 12.39 -2.26
C THR A 78 -4.84 13.33 -3.05
N THR A 79 -4.99 13.39 -4.36
CA THR A 79 -4.25 14.33 -5.21
C THR A 79 -4.57 15.79 -4.86
N LYS A 80 -5.84 16.13 -4.58
CA LYS A 80 -6.24 17.48 -4.12
C LYS A 80 -5.60 17.80 -2.76
N ILE A 81 -5.59 16.87 -1.83
CA ILE A 81 -4.93 17.03 -0.52
C ILE A 81 -3.45 17.37 -0.72
N ILE A 82 -2.72 16.52 -1.45
CA ILE A 82 -1.29 16.67 -1.67
C ILE A 82 -0.97 17.98 -2.41
N ASN A 83 -1.76 18.34 -3.43
CA ASN A 83 -1.61 19.60 -4.15
C ASN A 83 -1.91 20.83 -3.29
N SER A 84 -2.64 20.68 -2.21
CA SER A 84 -2.95 21.79 -1.29
C SER A 84 -1.79 22.15 -0.38
N PHE A 85 -0.71 21.35 -0.38
CA PHE A 85 0.56 21.62 0.29
C PHE A 85 1.66 21.95 -0.74
N ALA A 86 2.75 22.55 -0.29
CA ALA A 86 3.98 22.68 -1.08
C ALA A 86 4.75 21.33 -1.10
N ALA A 87 4.09 20.29 -1.61
CA ALA A 87 4.58 18.92 -1.54
C ALA A 87 5.99 18.78 -2.13
N LYS A 88 6.88 18.11 -1.39
CA LYS A 88 8.22 17.77 -1.87
C LYS A 88 8.15 16.81 -3.04
N LYS A 89 9.05 16.94 -3.99
CA LYS A 89 9.08 16.08 -5.17
C LYS A 89 10.40 15.32 -5.26
N MET A 90 10.30 14.05 -5.70
CA MET A 90 11.44 13.20 -5.97
C MET A 90 11.17 12.35 -7.21
N GLY A 91 12.15 12.30 -8.11
CA GLY A 91 12.16 11.40 -9.27
C GLY A 91 13.20 10.31 -9.08
N ILE A 92 12.84 9.08 -9.37
CA ILE A 92 13.71 7.89 -9.33
C ILE A 92 13.71 7.28 -10.72
N LEU A 93 14.90 7.18 -11.33
CA LEU A 93 15.11 6.54 -12.62
C LEU A 93 16.00 5.31 -12.44
N ALA A 94 15.49 4.14 -12.80
CA ALA A 94 16.23 2.89 -12.78
C ALA A 94 16.62 2.47 -14.20
N GLN A 95 17.87 2.02 -14.38
CA GLN A 95 18.43 1.57 -15.64
C GLN A 95 19.25 0.30 -15.42
N GLY A 96 18.94 -0.77 -16.15
CA GLY A 96 19.61 -2.06 -16.04
C GLY A 96 19.31 -2.79 -14.73
N GLU A 97 20.18 -3.71 -14.34
CA GLU A 97 20.03 -4.51 -13.11
C GLU A 97 20.57 -3.74 -11.90
N CYS A 98 19.71 -3.48 -10.92
CA CYS A 98 20.09 -2.85 -9.65
C CYS A 98 20.24 -3.94 -8.58
N GLU A 99 21.49 -4.34 -8.29
CA GLU A 99 21.83 -5.50 -7.45
C GLU A 99 21.43 -5.34 -5.96
N ALA A 100 21.24 -4.13 -5.50
CA ALA A 100 20.85 -3.83 -4.11
C ALA A 100 19.60 -2.95 -4.07
N PRO A 101 18.81 -2.98 -2.99
CA PRO A 101 17.64 -2.11 -2.88
C PRO A 101 18.03 -0.64 -2.72
N LEU A 102 17.23 0.24 -3.33
CA LEU A 102 17.21 1.66 -2.98
C LEU A 102 16.41 1.82 -1.67
N ILE A 103 17.02 2.39 -0.64
CA ILE A 103 16.36 2.55 0.67
C ILE A 103 16.12 4.03 0.95
N ILE A 104 14.86 4.36 1.22
CA ILE A 104 14.43 5.71 1.61
C ILE A 104 13.71 5.64 2.95
N ASN A 105 14.30 6.27 3.97
CA ASN A 105 13.67 6.38 5.27
C ASN A 105 12.91 7.70 5.37
N PHE A 106 11.73 7.62 5.95
CA PHE A 106 10.87 8.76 6.27
C PHE A 106 10.69 8.81 7.79
N ASP A 107 11.15 9.89 8.42
CA ASP A 107 11.06 10.08 9.87
C ASP A 107 10.08 11.22 10.18
N LEU A 108 8.81 10.88 10.43
CA LEU A 108 7.79 11.85 10.78
C LEU A 108 8.02 12.37 12.20
N LYS A 109 8.25 13.67 12.33
CA LYS A 109 8.38 14.33 13.61
C LYS A 109 7.02 14.60 14.25
N ASP A 110 6.96 14.52 15.58
CA ASP A 110 5.77 14.77 16.36
C ASP A 110 5.12 16.12 16.05
N GLY A 111 3.78 16.14 15.88
CA GLY A 111 3.01 17.31 15.53
C GLY A 111 3.28 17.88 14.12
N LYS A 112 4.06 17.20 13.27
CA LYS A 112 4.48 17.72 11.95
C LYS A 112 3.72 17.09 10.79
N THR A 113 3.84 17.74 9.65
CA THR A 113 3.32 17.24 8.36
C THR A 113 4.48 16.89 7.45
N TYR A 114 4.40 15.70 6.86
CA TYR A 114 5.19 15.34 5.69
C TYR A 114 4.24 15.17 4.50
N CYS A 115 4.55 15.79 3.37
CA CYS A 115 3.74 15.68 2.16
C CYS A 115 4.65 15.67 0.93
N ALA A 116 4.56 14.62 0.12
CA ALA A 116 5.44 14.47 -1.03
C ALA A 116 4.77 13.77 -2.22
N LYS A 117 5.39 13.96 -3.39
CA LYS A 117 5.14 13.22 -4.62
C LYS A 117 6.41 12.52 -5.06
N GLN A 118 6.28 11.28 -5.46
CA GLN A 118 7.38 10.50 -6.01
C GLN A 118 7.01 9.95 -7.37
N SER A 119 7.96 10.05 -8.31
CA SER A 119 7.86 9.53 -9.67
C SER A 119 8.96 8.48 -9.87
N ILE A 120 8.56 7.24 -10.10
CA ILE A 120 9.47 6.10 -10.31
C ILE A 120 9.33 5.65 -11.75
N VAL A 121 10.44 5.67 -12.50
CA VAL A 121 10.50 5.16 -13.86
C VAL A 121 11.58 4.08 -13.94
N ALA A 122 11.18 2.90 -14.35
CA ALA A 122 12.12 1.84 -14.75
C ALA A 122 12.21 1.79 -16.27
N GLU A 123 13.40 2.03 -16.80
CA GLU A 123 13.67 1.93 -18.23
C GLU A 123 13.55 0.48 -18.71
N GLU A 124 13.53 0.29 -20.03
CA GLU A 124 13.45 -1.05 -20.63
C GLU A 124 14.50 -2.00 -20.05
N ASN A 125 14.05 -3.20 -19.68
CA ASN A 125 14.86 -4.26 -19.07
C ASN A 125 15.49 -3.88 -17.71
N ALA A 126 15.06 -2.80 -17.08
CA ALA A 126 15.54 -2.44 -15.73
C ALA A 126 14.90 -3.33 -14.66
N ASN A 127 15.67 -3.63 -13.60
CA ASN A 127 15.19 -4.35 -12.44
C ASN A 127 15.61 -3.62 -11.17
N ILE A 128 14.64 -3.22 -10.34
CA ILE A 128 14.89 -2.46 -9.11
C ILE A 128 13.98 -2.88 -7.96
N THR A 129 14.56 -2.97 -6.76
CA THR A 129 13.82 -3.01 -5.51
C THR A 129 13.97 -1.67 -4.80
N ILE A 130 12.86 -1.12 -4.32
CA ILE A 130 12.82 0.15 -3.59
C ILE A 130 12.15 -0.11 -2.24
N ILE A 131 12.75 0.35 -1.16
CA ILE A 131 12.22 0.23 0.20
C ILE A 131 11.90 1.61 0.75
N PHE A 132 10.66 1.81 1.17
CA PHE A 132 10.20 2.97 1.93
C PHE A 132 9.95 2.53 3.38
N ASP A 133 10.74 3.05 4.30
CA ASP A 133 10.63 2.80 5.75
C ASP A 133 10.07 4.05 6.42
N TYR A 134 8.80 4.00 6.83
CA TYR A 134 8.08 5.09 7.48
C TYR A 134 8.12 4.92 8.99
N THR A 135 8.69 5.88 9.69
CA THR A 135 8.89 5.82 11.15
C THR A 135 8.57 7.13 11.84
N SER A 136 8.27 7.02 13.12
CA SER A 136 8.20 8.14 14.05
C SER A 136 8.37 7.62 15.49
N ASN A 137 8.34 8.52 16.48
CA ASN A 137 8.18 8.08 17.86
C ASN A 137 6.81 7.42 18.06
N LYS A 138 6.71 6.49 19.03
CA LYS A 138 5.51 5.68 19.28
C LYS A 138 4.24 6.53 19.47
N ASP A 139 4.31 7.58 20.28
CA ASP A 139 3.16 8.44 20.61
C ASP A 139 3.00 9.62 19.63
N ALA A 140 3.79 9.67 18.55
CA ALA A 140 3.80 10.81 17.65
C ALA A 140 2.41 11.05 17.05
N ASP A 141 1.99 12.31 17.12
CA ASP A 141 0.90 12.89 16.33
C ASP A 141 1.51 13.52 15.06
N GLY A 142 0.81 13.47 13.96
CA GLY A 142 1.27 14.09 12.71
C GLY A 142 0.52 13.58 11.50
N PHE A 143 0.82 14.19 10.36
CA PHE A 143 0.23 13.84 9.09
C PHE A 143 1.30 13.46 8.07
N PHE A 144 1.22 12.24 7.58
CA PHE A 144 2.10 11.74 6.53
C PHE A 144 1.29 11.47 5.26
N ALA A 145 1.59 12.18 4.18
CA ALA A 145 0.93 12.01 2.89
C ALA A 145 1.96 11.80 1.77
N LEU A 146 1.84 10.68 1.06
CA LEU A 146 2.72 10.35 -0.05
C LEU A 146 1.91 9.90 -1.25
N GLN A 147 2.16 10.50 -2.43
CA GLN A 147 1.71 10.00 -3.71
C GLN A 147 2.89 9.47 -4.49
N THR A 148 2.81 8.22 -4.94
CA THR A 148 3.84 7.55 -5.74
C THR A 148 3.26 7.18 -7.10
N LYS A 149 3.88 7.64 -8.19
CA LYS A 149 3.56 7.22 -9.56
C LYS A 149 4.69 6.33 -10.08
N ILE A 150 4.35 5.15 -10.59
CA ILE A 150 5.29 4.12 -11.06
C ILE A 150 5.06 3.82 -12.53
N TYR A 151 6.06 3.99 -13.35
CA TYR A 151 6.03 3.61 -14.76
C TYR A 151 7.08 2.53 -15.04
N ALA A 152 6.60 1.33 -15.30
CA ALA A 152 7.41 0.18 -15.66
C ALA A 152 7.39 0.00 -17.18
N LYS A 153 8.49 0.37 -17.85
CA LYS A 153 8.66 0.20 -19.31
C LYS A 153 8.86 -1.28 -19.66
N GLN A 154 8.86 -1.58 -20.94
CA GLN A 154 8.94 -2.93 -21.49
C GLN A 154 10.00 -3.80 -20.80
N ASN A 155 9.64 -5.03 -20.42
CA ASN A 155 10.48 -6.03 -19.75
C ASN A 155 11.05 -5.58 -18.39
N SER A 156 10.68 -4.42 -17.85
CA SER A 156 11.22 -3.97 -16.56
C SER A 156 10.52 -4.64 -15.37
N LYS A 157 11.22 -4.65 -14.22
CA LYS A 157 10.71 -5.20 -12.97
C LYS A 157 10.90 -4.19 -11.85
N ILE A 158 9.83 -3.88 -11.14
CA ILE A 158 9.86 -2.99 -9.98
C ILE A 158 9.26 -3.73 -8.80
N HIS A 159 10.01 -3.81 -7.69
CA HIS A 159 9.47 -4.21 -6.40
C HIS A 159 9.52 -3.02 -5.45
N LEU A 160 8.36 -2.44 -5.15
CA LEU A 160 8.22 -1.39 -4.14
C LEU A 160 7.77 -2.02 -2.82
N ILE A 161 8.58 -1.85 -1.78
CA ILE A 161 8.31 -2.31 -0.42
C ILE A 161 8.04 -1.09 0.45
N LYS A 162 6.93 -1.08 1.16
CA LYS A 162 6.52 -0.03 2.07
C LYS A 162 6.27 -0.60 3.45
N VAL A 163 6.95 -0.08 4.45
CA VAL A 163 6.81 -0.51 5.85
C VAL A 163 6.44 0.69 6.71
N GLN A 164 5.21 0.68 7.22
CA GLN A 164 4.66 1.77 8.01
C GLN A 164 4.65 1.41 9.49
N LEU A 165 5.47 2.12 10.27
CA LEU A 165 5.64 2.04 11.71
C LEU A 165 5.47 3.44 12.34
N LEU A 166 4.52 4.22 11.86
CA LEU A 166 4.23 5.56 12.37
C LEU A 166 3.56 5.48 13.75
N GLY A 167 3.70 6.55 14.53
CA GLY A 167 3.14 6.62 15.88
C GLY A 167 1.62 6.48 15.96
N GLU A 168 1.14 6.05 17.12
CA GLU A 168 -0.26 5.66 17.36
C GLU A 168 -1.29 6.80 17.18
N ASN A 169 -0.85 8.06 17.11
CA ASN A 169 -1.73 9.20 16.86
C ASN A 169 -1.56 9.79 15.44
N ALA A 170 -0.64 9.29 14.64
CA ALA A 170 -0.39 9.77 13.28
C ALA A 170 -1.53 9.40 12.30
N ILE A 171 -1.69 10.21 11.26
CA ILE A 171 -2.54 9.90 10.11
C ILE A 171 -1.64 9.61 8.92
N HIS A 172 -1.82 8.46 8.30
CA HIS A 172 -1.11 8.01 7.11
C HIS A 172 -2.01 8.05 5.89
N LEU A 173 -1.59 8.74 4.84
CA LEU A 173 -2.26 8.80 3.54
C LEU A 173 -1.24 8.40 2.46
N ASP A 174 -1.42 7.23 1.88
CA ASP A 174 -0.52 6.68 0.86
C ASP A 174 -1.30 6.34 -0.42
N ASP A 175 -0.89 6.91 -1.53
CA ASP A 175 -1.50 6.71 -2.83
C ASP A 175 -0.44 6.26 -3.84
N THR A 176 -0.59 5.06 -4.38
CA THR A 176 0.29 4.50 -5.40
C THR A 176 -0.48 4.25 -6.67
N GLN A 177 -0.02 4.87 -7.75
CA GLN A 177 -0.55 4.67 -9.09
C GLN A 177 0.54 4.08 -9.97
N SER A 178 0.24 3.06 -10.75
CA SER A 178 1.24 2.40 -11.57
C SER A 178 0.72 2.04 -12.96
N LEU A 179 1.66 1.92 -13.89
CA LEU A 179 1.42 1.42 -15.24
C LEU A 179 2.54 0.48 -15.66
N ALA A 180 2.16 -0.65 -16.21
CA ALA A 180 3.08 -1.66 -16.74
C ALA A 180 2.91 -1.83 -18.26
N GLU A 181 4.04 -1.70 -18.99
CA GLU A 181 4.12 -2.00 -20.41
C GLU A 181 4.33 -3.51 -20.67
N GLU A 182 4.62 -3.86 -21.92
CA GLU A 182 4.79 -5.26 -22.36
C GLU A 182 5.82 -6.01 -21.52
N ASN A 183 5.44 -7.19 -21.00
CA ASN A 183 6.24 -8.05 -20.12
C ASN A 183 6.77 -7.37 -18.85
N ALA A 184 6.31 -6.16 -18.54
CA ALA A 184 6.73 -5.48 -17.32
C ALA A 184 6.03 -6.09 -16.09
N SER A 185 6.73 -6.08 -14.95
CA SER A 185 6.22 -6.61 -13.69
C SER A 185 6.36 -5.57 -12.57
N ILE A 186 5.26 -5.30 -11.89
CA ILE A 186 5.24 -4.44 -10.71
C ILE A 186 4.79 -5.27 -9.51
N LYS A 187 5.62 -5.31 -8.48
CA LYS A 187 5.26 -5.90 -7.19
C LYS A 187 5.24 -4.81 -6.11
N ILE A 188 4.20 -4.81 -5.29
CA ILE A 188 4.10 -3.94 -4.10
C ILE A 188 3.96 -4.84 -2.87
N THR A 189 4.87 -4.66 -1.90
CA THR A 189 4.73 -5.27 -0.58
C THR A 189 4.46 -4.15 0.43
N GLN A 190 3.32 -4.23 1.12
CA GLN A 190 2.85 -3.21 2.06
C GLN A 190 2.72 -3.83 3.45
N ILE A 191 3.40 -3.25 4.45
CA ILE A 191 3.29 -3.64 5.86
C ILE A 191 2.75 -2.43 6.64
N GLU A 192 1.53 -2.55 7.19
CA GLU A 192 0.82 -1.49 7.89
C GLU A 192 0.61 -1.87 9.36
N LEU A 193 1.37 -1.25 10.26
CA LEU A 193 1.35 -1.60 11.69
C LEU A 193 1.05 -0.42 12.60
N GLY A 194 1.53 0.76 12.26
CA GLY A 194 1.37 1.99 13.04
C GLY A 194 0.18 2.85 12.57
N SER A 195 0.19 4.10 12.99
CA SER A 195 -0.79 5.17 12.76
C SER A 195 -2.16 4.93 13.42
N LYS A 196 -2.84 6.02 13.74
CA LYS A 196 -4.24 5.99 14.20
C LYS A 196 -5.19 5.71 13.05
N LYS A 197 -4.92 6.34 11.89
CA LYS A 197 -5.68 6.16 10.66
C LYS A 197 -4.73 5.96 9.50
N ALA A 198 -4.96 4.91 8.72
CA ALA A 198 -4.24 4.67 7.47
C ALA A 198 -5.23 4.62 6.31
N PHE A 199 -4.98 5.45 5.30
CA PHE A 199 -5.68 5.43 4.02
C PHE A 199 -4.66 5.04 2.94
N VAL A 200 -4.78 3.84 2.43
CA VAL A 200 -3.87 3.29 1.42
C VAL A 200 -4.63 3.02 0.15
N ASN A 201 -4.20 3.63 -0.93
CA ASN A 201 -4.72 3.39 -2.27
C ASN A 201 -3.62 2.84 -3.18
N VAL A 202 -3.92 1.78 -3.89
CA VAL A 202 -3.03 1.20 -4.90
C VAL A 202 -3.83 0.95 -6.17
N THR A 203 -3.42 1.60 -7.26
CA THR A 203 -4.00 1.35 -8.59
C THR A 203 -2.92 0.95 -9.57
N SER A 204 -3.19 -0.07 -10.39
CA SER A 204 -2.25 -0.55 -11.40
C SER A 204 -2.94 -0.75 -12.73
N ASN A 205 -2.42 -0.10 -13.78
CA ASN A 205 -2.87 -0.26 -15.15
C ASN A 205 -1.93 -1.22 -15.89
N LEU A 206 -2.46 -2.34 -16.36
CA LEU A 206 -1.74 -3.34 -17.14
C LEU A 206 -2.09 -3.15 -18.62
N GLU A 207 -1.32 -2.29 -19.29
CA GLU A 207 -1.57 -1.90 -20.68
C GLU A 207 -0.81 -2.77 -21.69
N GLY A 208 0.37 -3.25 -21.31
CA GLY A 208 1.20 -4.05 -22.19
C GLY A 208 0.78 -5.54 -22.25
N LEU A 209 1.16 -6.20 -23.35
CA LEU A 209 1.03 -7.65 -23.48
C LEU A 209 1.80 -8.35 -22.36
N ALA A 210 1.15 -9.29 -21.65
CA ALA A 210 1.74 -10.06 -20.55
C ALA A 210 2.29 -9.21 -19.40
N ALA A 211 1.79 -7.97 -19.22
CA ALA A 211 2.11 -7.17 -18.05
C ALA A 211 1.57 -7.83 -16.77
N ASN A 212 2.30 -7.70 -15.67
CA ASN A 212 2.00 -8.38 -14.42
C ASN A 212 1.99 -7.40 -13.24
N PHE A 213 1.00 -7.59 -12.33
CA PHE A 213 0.95 -6.88 -11.08
C PHE A 213 0.76 -7.83 -9.90
N LYS A 214 1.55 -7.65 -8.85
CA LYS A 214 1.37 -8.38 -7.60
C LYS A 214 1.36 -7.42 -6.41
N SER A 215 0.38 -7.56 -5.51
CA SER A 215 0.40 -6.89 -4.21
C SER A 215 0.34 -7.90 -3.07
N GLU A 216 1.16 -7.66 -2.04
CA GLU A 216 1.19 -8.41 -0.79
C GLU A 216 1.04 -7.39 0.35
N THR A 217 -0.07 -7.46 1.09
CA THR A 217 -0.33 -6.52 2.19
C THR A 217 -0.49 -7.28 3.49
N ALA A 218 0.29 -6.89 4.51
CA ALA A 218 0.09 -7.37 5.87
C ALA A 218 -0.21 -6.21 6.81
N TYR A 219 -1.12 -6.43 7.76
CA TYR A 219 -1.50 -5.41 8.73
C TYR A 219 -1.81 -6.00 10.11
N ILE A 220 -1.62 -5.17 11.13
CA ILE A 220 -2.16 -5.38 12.47
C ILE A 220 -2.84 -4.07 12.86
N ALA A 221 -4.12 -4.12 13.19
CA ALA A 221 -4.81 -2.99 13.75
C ALA A 221 -5.38 -3.35 15.13
N LYS A 222 -5.16 -2.48 16.10
CA LYS A 222 -5.54 -2.63 17.52
C LYS A 222 -6.07 -1.33 18.09
N ASN A 223 -6.49 -1.34 19.35
CA ASN A 223 -7.05 -0.17 20.02
C ASN A 223 -8.24 0.42 19.22
N GLU A 224 -8.12 1.65 18.76
CA GLU A 224 -9.11 2.35 17.94
C GLU A 224 -8.57 2.68 16.53
N GLN A 225 -7.60 1.92 16.05
CA GLN A 225 -7.01 2.15 14.72
C GLN A 225 -8.05 1.91 13.61
N GLU A 226 -8.03 2.79 12.62
CA GLU A 226 -8.90 2.72 11.44
C GLU A 226 -8.05 2.59 10.18
N PHE A 227 -8.11 1.43 9.52
CA PHE A 227 -7.41 1.20 8.27
C PHE A 227 -8.40 1.12 7.10
N ASP A 228 -8.11 1.84 6.05
CA ASP A 228 -8.91 1.89 4.83
C ASP A 228 -8.03 1.63 3.61
N PHE A 229 -8.18 0.47 3.01
CA PHE A 229 -7.41 0.01 1.86
C PHE A 229 -8.28 -0.04 0.61
N ASN A 230 -7.79 0.47 -0.51
CA ASN A 230 -8.42 0.35 -1.81
C ASN A 230 -7.41 -0.06 -2.87
N TYR A 231 -7.56 -1.24 -3.41
CA TYR A 231 -6.68 -1.79 -4.43
C TYR A 231 -7.47 -2.04 -5.70
N CYS A 232 -6.96 -1.55 -6.82
CA CYS A 232 -7.62 -1.67 -8.10
C CYS A 232 -6.60 -1.99 -9.20
N THR A 233 -6.84 -3.06 -9.93
CA THR A 233 -6.04 -3.38 -11.12
C THR A 233 -6.92 -3.30 -12.35
N VAL A 234 -6.47 -2.57 -13.37
CA VAL A 234 -7.17 -2.39 -14.64
C VAL A 234 -6.40 -3.13 -15.73
N HIS A 235 -7.03 -4.12 -16.33
CA HIS A 235 -6.49 -4.92 -17.41
C HIS A 235 -6.99 -4.39 -18.75
N THR A 236 -6.09 -3.86 -19.58
CA THR A 236 -6.36 -3.43 -20.95
C THR A 236 -5.49 -4.19 -21.96
N GLY A 237 -4.31 -4.64 -21.53
CA GLY A 237 -3.43 -5.50 -22.32
C GLY A 237 -3.90 -6.96 -22.35
N LYS A 238 -3.45 -7.71 -23.35
CA LYS A 238 -3.72 -9.17 -23.47
C LYS A 238 -2.78 -9.98 -22.57
N LYS A 239 -3.27 -11.12 -22.05
CA LYS A 239 -2.49 -12.06 -21.21
C LYS A 239 -1.89 -11.41 -19.97
N THR A 240 -2.51 -10.38 -19.47
CA THR A 240 -2.06 -9.71 -18.24
C THR A 240 -2.47 -10.52 -17.01
N ASP A 241 -1.69 -10.41 -15.94
CA ASP A 241 -1.92 -11.16 -14.71
C ASP A 241 -1.89 -10.26 -13.48
N THR A 242 -2.85 -10.50 -12.57
CA THR A 242 -2.90 -9.80 -11.28
C THR A 242 -3.05 -10.78 -10.14
N LYS A 243 -2.26 -10.58 -9.08
CA LYS A 243 -2.44 -11.24 -7.81
C LYS A 243 -2.44 -10.25 -6.65
N MET A 244 -3.50 -10.26 -5.82
CA MET A 244 -3.64 -9.42 -4.63
C MET A 244 -3.83 -10.29 -3.40
N ASP A 245 -2.87 -10.29 -2.48
CA ASP A 245 -2.91 -11.00 -1.20
C ASP A 245 -2.96 -10.01 -0.04
N VAL A 246 -3.99 -10.05 0.79
CA VAL A 246 -4.15 -9.19 1.98
C VAL A 246 -4.32 -10.07 3.21
N LYS A 247 -3.42 -9.93 4.19
CA LYS A 247 -3.45 -10.72 5.43
C LYS A 247 -3.29 -9.83 6.66
N GLY A 248 -4.06 -10.11 7.70
CA GLY A 248 -3.88 -9.34 8.92
C GLY A 248 -4.75 -9.76 10.08
N SER A 249 -4.67 -8.98 11.13
CA SER A 249 -5.46 -9.18 12.35
C SER A 249 -6.04 -7.87 12.87
N LEU A 250 -7.19 -7.99 13.53
CA LEU A 250 -7.91 -6.90 14.14
C LEU A 250 -8.19 -7.23 15.60
N ALA A 251 -7.76 -6.35 16.50
CA ALA A 251 -7.98 -6.46 17.94
C ALA A 251 -8.76 -5.25 18.48
N ASP A 252 -9.24 -5.35 19.70
CA ASP A 252 -9.94 -4.33 20.45
C ASP A 252 -11.14 -3.73 19.70
N ASN A 253 -11.14 -2.41 19.47
CA ASN A 253 -12.16 -1.69 18.71
C ASN A 253 -11.67 -1.29 17.30
N ALA A 254 -10.56 -1.87 16.86
CA ALA A 254 -9.99 -1.53 15.55
C ALA A 254 -10.95 -1.87 14.42
N SER A 255 -10.86 -1.08 13.35
CA SER A 255 -11.66 -1.30 12.15
C SER A 255 -10.79 -1.29 10.89
N LYS A 256 -11.13 -2.17 9.95
CA LYS A 256 -10.54 -2.19 8.61
C LYS A 256 -11.63 -2.25 7.56
N THR A 257 -11.49 -1.45 6.52
CA THR A 257 -12.24 -1.57 5.26
C THR A 257 -11.25 -1.88 4.15
N TYR A 258 -11.45 -3.00 3.47
CA TYR A 258 -10.69 -3.36 2.27
C TYR A 258 -11.61 -3.37 1.05
N ARG A 259 -11.17 -2.74 -0.02
CA ARG A 259 -11.82 -2.72 -1.33
C ARG A 259 -10.83 -3.26 -2.35
N GLY A 260 -11.12 -4.41 -2.91
CA GLY A 260 -10.32 -5.01 -3.97
C GLY A 260 -11.11 -4.99 -5.28
N THR A 261 -10.52 -4.49 -6.35
CA THR A 261 -11.15 -4.44 -7.66
C THR A 261 -10.22 -4.99 -8.73
N ILE A 262 -10.70 -5.96 -9.48
CA ILE A 262 -10.07 -6.42 -10.72
C ILE A 262 -10.98 -6.01 -11.87
N ASP A 263 -10.50 -5.11 -12.73
CA ASP A 263 -11.27 -4.53 -13.83
C ASP A 263 -10.74 -5.02 -15.18
N PHE A 264 -11.40 -6.01 -15.74
CA PHE A 264 -11.10 -6.55 -17.07
C PHE A 264 -11.82 -5.75 -18.14
N ARG A 265 -11.08 -4.93 -18.88
CA ARG A 265 -11.60 -4.12 -19.97
C ARG A 265 -11.67 -4.90 -21.27
N THR A 266 -12.59 -4.53 -22.17
CA THR A 266 -12.68 -5.10 -23.52
C THR A 266 -11.32 -5.10 -24.20
N GLY A 267 -10.91 -6.26 -24.73
CA GLY A 267 -9.63 -6.47 -25.40
C GLY A 267 -8.54 -7.12 -24.56
N CYS A 268 -8.71 -7.28 -23.23
CA CYS A 268 -7.74 -7.95 -22.36
C CYS A 268 -7.83 -9.49 -22.42
N ILE A 269 -7.91 -10.03 -23.62
CA ILE A 269 -8.07 -11.47 -23.89
C ILE A 269 -7.02 -12.31 -23.17
N SER A 270 -7.43 -13.44 -22.60
CA SER A 270 -6.60 -14.41 -21.85
C SER A 270 -5.92 -13.81 -20.61
N SER A 271 -6.50 -12.77 -20.02
CA SER A 271 -6.00 -12.18 -18.77
C SER A 271 -6.55 -12.91 -17.55
N THR A 272 -5.76 -12.89 -16.47
CA THR A 272 -6.07 -13.57 -15.22
C THR A 272 -5.98 -12.61 -14.03
N GLY A 273 -6.77 -12.88 -12.99
CA GLY A 273 -6.70 -12.10 -11.76
C GLY A 273 -7.17 -12.91 -10.55
N ASP A 274 -6.44 -12.84 -9.46
CA ASP A 274 -6.74 -13.51 -8.20
C ASP A 274 -6.60 -12.53 -7.03
N GLU A 275 -7.63 -12.46 -6.20
CA GLU A 275 -7.68 -11.65 -4.99
C GLU A 275 -7.97 -12.53 -3.78
N GLN A 276 -7.09 -12.50 -2.79
CA GLN A 276 -7.24 -13.26 -1.55
C GLN A 276 -7.12 -12.33 -0.33
N GLU A 277 -8.13 -12.38 0.53
CA GLU A 277 -8.12 -11.68 1.80
C GLU A 277 -8.23 -12.67 2.96
N GLU A 278 -7.38 -12.52 3.97
CA GLU A 278 -7.42 -13.31 5.19
C GLU A 278 -7.33 -12.41 6.41
N THR A 279 -8.41 -12.30 7.18
CA THR A 279 -8.48 -11.48 8.39
C THR A 279 -8.74 -12.35 9.63
N LEU A 280 -7.92 -12.18 10.66
CA LEU A 280 -8.11 -12.78 11.97
C LEU A 280 -8.72 -11.76 12.94
N LEU A 281 -9.93 -12.03 13.44
CA LEU A 281 -10.56 -11.23 14.47
C LEU A 281 -10.15 -11.76 15.85
N LEU A 282 -9.47 -10.92 16.63
CA LEU A 282 -8.97 -11.24 17.98
C LEU A 282 -9.89 -10.72 19.08
N SER A 283 -10.80 -9.80 18.76
CA SER A 283 -11.72 -9.18 19.70
C SER A 283 -13.14 -9.10 19.14
N PRO A 284 -14.18 -9.18 19.97
CA PRO A 284 -15.58 -9.14 19.51
C PRO A 284 -16.00 -7.79 18.92
N ASN A 285 -15.35 -6.69 19.34
CA ASN A 285 -15.66 -5.34 18.89
C ASN A 285 -14.91 -4.94 17.61
N ALA A 286 -13.90 -5.72 17.21
CA ALA A 286 -13.17 -5.47 15.98
C ALA A 286 -14.08 -5.58 14.75
N THR A 287 -13.94 -4.64 13.82
CA THR A 287 -14.80 -4.54 12.64
C THR A 287 -14.00 -4.77 11.35
N ASN A 288 -14.36 -5.80 10.60
CA ASN A 288 -13.87 -6.03 9.24
C ASN A 288 -14.95 -5.74 8.21
N ARG A 289 -14.60 -4.99 7.17
CA ARG A 289 -15.41 -4.82 5.95
C ARG A 289 -14.56 -5.17 4.74
N SER A 290 -15.07 -6.06 3.92
CA SER A 290 -14.42 -6.54 2.70
C SER A 290 -15.36 -6.36 1.51
N ILE A 291 -14.84 -5.77 0.43
CA ILE A 291 -15.61 -5.43 -0.76
C ILE A 291 -14.80 -5.90 -1.99
N PRO A 292 -14.77 -7.21 -2.25
CA PRO A 292 -14.16 -7.71 -3.47
C PRO A 292 -15.07 -7.40 -4.68
N MET A 293 -14.47 -7.01 -5.80
CA MET A 293 -15.18 -6.65 -7.02
C MET A 293 -14.42 -7.13 -8.26
N ILE A 294 -15.09 -7.86 -9.13
CA ILE A 294 -14.57 -8.21 -10.45
C ILE A 294 -15.49 -7.59 -11.51
N LEU A 295 -14.92 -6.74 -12.36
CA LEU A 295 -15.62 -6.10 -13.46
C LEU A 295 -15.21 -6.79 -14.76
N CYS A 296 -16.15 -7.47 -15.41
CA CYS A 296 -15.91 -8.29 -16.59
C CYS A 296 -16.41 -7.58 -17.85
N GLY A 297 -15.50 -6.88 -18.53
CA GLY A 297 -15.75 -6.28 -19.86
C GLY A 297 -15.24 -7.12 -21.02
N GLU A 298 -14.68 -8.31 -20.74
CA GLU A 298 -14.15 -9.29 -21.70
C GLU A 298 -14.66 -10.70 -21.34
N GLU A 299 -14.86 -11.55 -22.35
CA GLU A 299 -15.38 -12.91 -22.13
C GLU A 299 -14.27 -13.94 -21.86
N GLU A 300 -13.11 -13.78 -22.51
CA GLU A 300 -11.99 -14.71 -22.41
C GLU A 300 -11.02 -14.29 -21.31
N ILE A 301 -11.48 -14.34 -20.05
CA ILE A 301 -10.69 -13.99 -18.84
C ILE A 301 -10.93 -15.00 -17.72
N SER A 302 -10.07 -15.01 -16.73
CA SER A 302 -10.27 -15.75 -15.48
C SER A 302 -10.07 -14.82 -14.28
N GLY A 303 -11.13 -14.59 -13.52
CA GLY A 303 -11.10 -13.78 -12.31
C GLY A 303 -11.59 -14.57 -11.11
N THR A 304 -10.84 -14.56 -10.02
CA THR A 304 -11.20 -15.18 -8.75
C THR A 304 -11.04 -14.21 -7.60
N HIS A 305 -11.89 -14.34 -6.59
CA HIS A 305 -11.69 -13.68 -5.31
C HIS A 305 -12.04 -14.61 -4.15
N GLY A 306 -11.34 -14.44 -3.02
CA GLY A 306 -11.62 -15.15 -1.79
C GLY A 306 -11.46 -14.23 -0.59
N SER A 307 -12.40 -14.29 0.36
CA SER A 307 -12.27 -13.59 1.64
C SER A 307 -12.51 -14.56 2.78
N THR A 308 -11.52 -14.69 3.65
CA THR A 308 -11.58 -15.54 4.85
C THR A 308 -11.56 -14.66 6.08
N LEU A 309 -12.60 -14.80 6.91
CA LEU A 309 -12.70 -14.15 8.20
C LEU A 309 -12.65 -15.21 9.29
N GLY A 310 -11.52 -15.31 9.98
CA GLY A 310 -11.29 -16.26 11.06
C GLY A 310 -11.45 -15.63 12.45
N ARG A 311 -11.82 -16.46 13.42
CA ARG A 311 -11.68 -16.18 14.87
C ARG A 311 -11.02 -17.40 15.49
N LEU A 312 -10.26 -17.18 16.56
CA LEU A 312 -9.79 -18.31 17.37
C LEU A 312 -10.99 -18.99 18.04
N GLY A 313 -11.25 -20.21 17.60
CA GLY A 313 -12.31 -21.03 18.16
C GLY A 313 -11.91 -21.72 19.47
N SER A 314 -12.89 -22.27 20.16
CA SER A 314 -12.65 -23.00 21.41
C SER A 314 -11.77 -24.26 21.22
N GLU A 315 -11.81 -24.89 20.06
CA GLU A 315 -10.99 -26.07 19.75
C GLU A 315 -9.52 -25.71 19.53
N GLU A 316 -9.24 -24.63 18.75
CA GLU A 316 -7.88 -24.14 18.57
C GLU A 316 -7.29 -23.65 19.91
N LEU A 317 -8.07 -22.90 20.69
CA LEU A 317 -7.64 -22.44 22.02
C LEU A 317 -7.38 -23.61 22.97
N PHE A 318 -8.22 -24.64 22.96
CA PHE A 318 -7.99 -25.85 23.73
C PHE A 318 -6.69 -26.55 23.30
N TYR A 319 -6.42 -26.64 22.00
CA TYR A 319 -5.16 -27.21 21.49
C TYR A 319 -3.94 -26.40 21.98
N PHE A 320 -3.95 -25.09 21.86
CA PHE A 320 -2.86 -24.23 22.34
C PHE A 320 -2.67 -24.38 23.86
N ASN A 321 -3.75 -24.32 24.64
CA ASN A 321 -3.70 -24.48 26.09
C ASN A 321 -3.17 -25.85 26.52
N SER A 322 -3.51 -26.92 25.79
CA SER A 322 -3.00 -28.27 26.07
C SER A 322 -1.48 -28.40 25.86
N ARG A 323 -0.87 -27.47 25.12
CA ARG A 323 0.57 -27.33 24.89
C ARG A 323 1.22 -26.28 25.80
N GLY A 324 0.49 -25.75 26.76
CA GLY A 324 0.98 -24.75 27.70
C GLY A 324 1.05 -23.34 27.14
N ILE A 325 0.46 -23.08 25.97
CA ILE A 325 0.41 -21.75 25.31
C ILE A 325 -0.89 -21.07 25.74
N SER A 326 -0.78 -19.91 26.37
CA SER A 326 -1.94 -19.13 26.79
C SER A 326 -2.69 -18.55 25.57
N GLU A 327 -3.94 -18.10 25.78
CA GLU A 327 -4.72 -17.45 24.72
C GLU A 327 -4.03 -16.20 24.17
N SER A 328 -3.39 -15.39 25.02
CA SER A 328 -2.66 -14.20 24.59
C SER A 328 -1.44 -14.56 23.72
N GLU A 329 -0.69 -15.57 24.13
CA GLU A 329 0.45 -16.06 23.33
C GLU A 329 0.01 -16.66 21.99
N ALA A 330 -1.11 -17.42 21.96
CA ALA A 330 -1.67 -17.97 20.74
C ALA A 330 -2.07 -16.84 19.76
N LYS A 331 -2.75 -15.80 20.26
CA LYS A 331 -3.10 -14.61 19.47
C LYS A 331 -1.85 -13.92 18.91
N SER A 332 -0.83 -13.71 19.73
CA SER A 332 0.44 -13.11 19.32
C SER A 332 1.15 -13.94 18.24
N ILE A 333 1.26 -15.26 18.41
CA ILE A 333 1.89 -16.16 17.43
C ILE A 333 1.18 -16.07 16.07
N LEU A 334 -0.15 -16.14 16.05
CA LEU A 334 -0.93 -16.12 14.82
C LEU A 334 -0.87 -14.76 14.11
N THR A 335 -0.93 -13.68 14.88
CA THR A 335 -0.79 -12.32 14.37
C THR A 335 0.59 -12.11 13.72
N ARG A 336 1.64 -12.52 14.45
CA ARG A 336 3.02 -12.44 13.97
C ARG A 336 3.21 -13.25 12.69
N ALA A 337 2.66 -14.47 12.61
CA ALA A 337 2.79 -15.32 11.43
C ALA A 337 2.21 -14.66 10.17
N LYS A 338 1.09 -13.93 10.28
CA LYS A 338 0.47 -13.23 9.15
C LYS A 338 1.36 -12.12 8.59
N VAL A 339 1.98 -11.32 9.45
CA VAL A 339 2.88 -10.24 9.02
C VAL A 339 4.20 -10.82 8.48
N MET A 340 4.78 -11.77 9.20
CA MET A 340 6.05 -12.37 8.81
C MET A 340 5.96 -13.18 7.51
N ALA A 341 4.76 -13.65 7.10
CA ALA A 341 4.57 -14.31 5.80
C ALA A 341 5.05 -13.48 4.61
N PHE A 342 4.98 -12.15 4.72
CA PHE A 342 5.47 -11.23 3.68
C PHE A 342 6.77 -10.53 4.10
N ALA A 343 6.88 -10.12 5.37
CA ALA A 343 8.01 -9.36 5.87
C ALA A 343 9.36 -10.10 5.76
N GLN A 344 9.38 -11.43 5.95
CA GLN A 344 10.60 -12.23 5.83
C GLN A 344 11.24 -12.23 4.42
N ASN A 345 10.49 -11.80 3.40
CA ASN A 345 10.98 -11.72 2.01
C ASN A 345 11.53 -10.33 1.67
N ILE A 346 11.56 -9.39 2.62
CA ILE A 346 12.14 -8.07 2.44
C ILE A 346 13.67 -8.19 2.40
N PRO A 347 14.36 -7.68 1.36
CA PRO A 347 15.82 -7.82 1.22
C PRO A 347 16.59 -6.77 2.07
N ASP A 348 16.20 -6.63 3.33
CA ASP A 348 16.85 -5.81 4.35
C ASP A 348 16.62 -6.46 5.72
N GLU A 349 17.62 -7.18 6.22
CA GLU A 349 17.53 -7.91 7.48
C GLU A 349 17.27 -6.99 8.69
N ASN A 350 17.83 -5.78 8.68
CA ASN A 350 17.60 -4.82 9.77
C ASN A 350 16.12 -4.37 9.80
N LEU A 351 15.51 -4.18 8.63
CA LEU A 351 14.10 -3.83 8.56
C LEU A 351 13.20 -4.99 8.97
N VAL A 352 13.54 -6.21 8.57
CA VAL A 352 12.82 -7.44 9.03
C VAL A 352 12.91 -7.59 10.54
N GLN A 353 14.09 -7.38 11.13
CA GLN A 353 14.26 -7.40 12.58
C GLN A 353 13.44 -6.31 13.27
N LYS A 354 13.47 -5.07 12.75
CA LYS A 354 12.67 -3.95 13.26
C LYS A 354 11.17 -4.24 13.24
N ILE A 355 10.64 -4.84 12.17
CA ILE A 355 9.25 -5.31 12.09
C ILE A 355 8.98 -6.36 13.17
N SER A 356 9.88 -7.33 13.32
CA SER A 356 9.77 -8.40 14.29
C SER A 356 9.76 -7.89 15.74
N GLU A 357 10.61 -6.91 16.05
CA GLU A 357 10.65 -6.24 17.36
C GLU A 357 9.36 -5.45 17.60
N TYR A 358 8.92 -4.64 16.63
CA TYR A 358 7.68 -3.87 16.71
C TYR A 358 6.46 -4.74 17.04
N ILE A 359 6.36 -5.93 16.43
CA ILE A 359 5.27 -6.89 16.68
C ILE A 359 5.49 -7.64 18.00
N GLY A 360 6.72 -7.81 18.45
CA GLY A 360 7.07 -8.56 19.66
C GLY A 360 6.97 -7.75 20.95
N GLU A 361 6.98 -6.42 20.87
CA GLU A 361 6.75 -5.50 22.00
C GLU A 361 5.25 -5.31 22.30
N GLU A 362 4.40 -5.95 21.55
CA GLU A 362 2.94 -5.96 21.66
C GLU A 362 2.45 -7.27 22.32
#